data_539fb236bc35a2c94675cdc65bcbca24
#
_entry.id   539fb236bc35a2c94675cdc65bcbca24
#
_cell.length_a   1.000
_cell.length_b   1.000
_cell.length_c   1.000
_cell.angle_alpha   90.00
_cell.angle_beta   90.00
_cell.angle_gamma   90.00
#
_symmetry.space_group_name_H-M   'P 1'
#
loop_
_entity.id
_entity.type
_entity.pdbx_description
1 polymer ?
#
loop_
_entity_poly.entity_id
_entity_poly.type
_entity_poly.pdbx_seq_one_letter_code
_entity_poly.pdbx_strand_id
1 'polypeptide(L)'
;MADQHEKHACSEYNELSRRSFIGGTAAATVAASLGYSWLPRFAFGASGANRDILISVFLRGGSDGLTICVPHGDSGYYTARPNIAVPPPGSGQTGAATDLNGFFGFPLEMLPLLPAYQNGHLAIVHAIGSQTWSRSHFD
;
A
#
# COMPACT_ATOMS: atom_id res chain seq x y z
N MET A 1 -29.35 -5.44 -34.00
CA MET A 1 -28.91 -4.20 -33.34
C MET A 1 -28.11 -4.65 -32.11
N ALA A 2 -26.99 -5.22 -32.40
CA ALA A 2 -26.00 -5.73 -31.42
C ALA A 2 -24.64 -5.37 -31.99
N ASP A 3 -23.67 -5.15 -31.11
CA ASP A 3 -22.26 -4.97 -31.45
C ASP A 3 -21.76 -3.53 -31.66
N GLN A 4 -21.62 -2.80 -30.55
CA GLN A 4 -20.77 -1.59 -30.48
C GLN A 4 -20.00 -1.45 -29.15
N HIS A 5 -19.98 -2.46 -28.26
CA HIS A 5 -19.39 -2.29 -26.91
C HIS A 5 -18.02 -2.93 -26.72
N GLU A 6 -17.39 -3.50 -27.74
CA GLU A 6 -16.16 -4.29 -27.55
C GLU A 6 -14.89 -3.72 -28.18
N LYS A 7 -14.85 -2.44 -28.54
CA LYS A 7 -13.68 -1.87 -29.25
C LYS A 7 -12.81 -0.90 -28.45
N HIS A 8 -13.08 -0.67 -27.17
CA HIS A 8 -12.31 0.32 -26.39
C HIS A 8 -11.25 -0.26 -25.42
N ALA A 9 -11.20 -1.57 -25.22
CA ALA A 9 -10.27 -2.17 -24.27
C ALA A 9 -8.92 -2.63 -24.86
N CYS A 10 -8.74 -2.62 -26.18
CA CYS A 10 -7.58 -3.26 -26.82
C CYS A 10 -6.69 -2.35 -27.68
N SER A 11 -6.96 -1.04 -27.78
CA SER A 11 -6.14 -0.18 -28.64
C SER A 11 -4.80 0.22 -28.01
N GLU A 12 -4.70 0.24 -26.69
CA GLU A 12 -3.45 0.57 -25.97
C GLU A 12 -2.41 -0.55 -25.99
N TYR A 13 -2.85 -1.81 -26.12
CA TYR A 13 -1.94 -2.96 -26.16
C TYR A 13 -1.23 -3.16 -27.49
N ASN A 14 -1.73 -2.59 -28.59
CA ASN A 14 -1.17 -2.79 -29.92
C ASN A 14 0.00 -1.84 -30.26
N GLU A 15 0.28 -0.82 -29.45
CA GLU A 15 1.38 0.11 -29.71
C GLU A 15 2.70 -0.26 -29.02
N LEU A 16 2.69 -1.21 -28.12
CA LEU A 16 3.92 -1.78 -27.56
C LEU A 16 4.49 -2.82 -28.50
N SER A 17 5.19 -2.36 -29.53
CA SER A 17 5.91 -3.29 -30.40
C SER A 17 6.95 -4.08 -29.57
N ARG A 18 7.14 -5.37 -29.89
CA ARG A 18 8.17 -6.23 -29.25
C ARG A 18 9.56 -5.56 -29.24
N ARG A 19 9.85 -4.72 -30.25
CA ARG A 19 11.09 -3.93 -30.33
C ARG A 19 11.16 -2.83 -29.27
N SER A 20 10.08 -2.13 -28.98
CA SER A 20 10.03 -1.10 -27.92
C SER A 20 10.16 -1.72 -26.53
N PHE A 21 9.57 -2.91 -26.33
CA PHE A 21 9.72 -3.66 -25.08
C PHE A 21 11.16 -4.15 -24.87
N ILE A 22 11.78 -4.72 -25.90
CA ILE A 22 13.18 -5.21 -25.81
C ILE A 22 14.14 -4.03 -25.66
N GLY A 23 13.92 -2.92 -26.35
CA GLY A 23 14.75 -1.70 -26.19
C GLY A 23 14.64 -1.08 -24.80
N GLY A 24 13.45 -1.06 -24.22
CA GLY A 24 13.22 -0.58 -22.84
C GLY A 24 13.83 -1.45 -21.77
N THR A 25 13.77 -2.77 -21.94
CA THR A 25 14.38 -3.74 -20.99
C THR A 25 15.90 -3.74 -21.07
N ALA A 26 16.49 -3.54 -22.25
CA ALA A 26 17.95 -3.42 -22.39
C ALA A 26 18.50 -2.18 -21.69
N ALA A 27 17.82 -1.04 -21.77
CA ALA A 27 18.20 0.18 -21.05
C ALA A 27 18.08 0.02 -19.53
N ALA A 28 17.04 -0.66 -19.05
CA ALA A 28 16.83 -0.94 -17.63
C ALA A 28 17.88 -1.90 -17.04
N THR A 29 18.32 -2.92 -17.82
CA THR A 29 19.35 -3.87 -17.38
C THR A 29 20.73 -3.23 -17.28
N VAL A 30 21.08 -2.30 -18.16
CA VAL A 30 22.35 -1.56 -18.06
C VAL A 30 22.37 -0.65 -16.84
N ALA A 31 21.26 0.00 -16.50
CA ALA A 31 21.14 0.81 -15.28
C ALA A 31 21.20 -0.06 -14.00
N ALA A 32 20.66 -1.28 -14.01
CA ALA A 32 20.69 -2.20 -12.87
C ALA A 32 22.08 -2.82 -12.63
N SER A 33 22.92 -2.95 -13.64
CA SER A 33 24.27 -3.53 -13.53
C SER A 33 25.30 -2.60 -12.87
N LEU A 34 24.96 -1.35 -12.66
CA LEU A 34 25.83 -0.34 -12.01
C LEU A 34 25.75 -0.34 -10.48
N GLY A 35 25.20 -1.37 -9.85
CA GLY A 35 25.41 -1.68 -8.43
C GLY A 35 24.71 -0.77 -7.40
N TYR A 36 23.74 0.05 -7.79
CA TYR A 36 22.99 0.88 -6.86
C TYR A 36 21.74 0.18 -6.34
N SER A 37 21.91 -0.83 -5.50
CA SER A 37 20.82 -1.60 -4.89
C SER A 37 19.99 -0.83 -3.85
N TRP A 38 20.38 0.41 -3.52
CA TRP A 38 19.72 1.28 -2.54
C TRP A 38 18.77 2.33 -3.17
N LEU A 39 18.75 2.44 -4.49
CA LEU A 39 17.81 3.36 -5.14
C LEU A 39 16.38 2.82 -5.04
N PRO A 40 15.43 3.60 -4.56
CA PRO A 40 14.03 3.23 -4.61
C PRO A 40 13.65 2.96 -6.08
N ARG A 41 12.98 1.85 -6.33
CA ARG A 41 12.51 1.48 -7.67
C ARG A 41 11.37 2.40 -8.05
N PHE A 42 11.66 3.50 -8.70
CA PHE A 42 10.65 4.35 -9.31
C PHE A 42 10.34 3.82 -10.71
N ALA A 43 9.09 3.46 -10.96
CA ALA A 43 8.62 3.25 -12.31
C ALA A 43 8.25 4.62 -12.90
N PHE A 44 9.02 5.12 -13.85
CA PHE A 44 8.67 6.31 -14.62
C PHE A 44 7.73 5.90 -15.75
N GLY A 45 6.50 6.37 -15.72
CA GLY A 45 5.61 6.28 -16.88
C GLY A 45 6.13 7.15 -18.04
N ALA A 46 5.92 6.71 -19.28
CA ALA A 46 6.31 7.47 -20.46
C ALA A 46 5.61 8.85 -20.46
N SER A 47 6.38 9.90 -20.72
CA SER A 47 5.86 11.26 -20.80
C SER A 47 4.89 11.43 -21.99
N GLY A 48 3.69 11.93 -21.76
CA GLY A 48 2.81 12.36 -22.83
C GLY A 48 1.32 12.03 -22.72
N ALA A 49 0.86 11.38 -21.65
CA ALA A 49 -0.57 11.27 -21.36
C ALA A 49 -0.82 11.70 -19.91
N ASN A 50 -1.99 12.26 -19.61
CA ASN A 50 -2.49 12.38 -18.24
C ASN A 50 -2.63 10.96 -17.68
N ARG A 51 -1.55 10.42 -17.09
CA ARG A 51 -1.52 9.11 -16.47
C ARG A 51 -1.45 9.29 -14.98
N ASP A 52 -2.23 8.51 -14.29
CA ASP A 52 -2.16 8.43 -12.83
C ASP A 52 -0.77 7.96 -12.40
N ILE A 53 -0.23 8.60 -11.37
CA ILE A 53 1.07 8.22 -10.79
C ILE A 53 0.80 7.27 -9.65
N LEU A 54 1.29 6.04 -9.76
CA LEU A 54 1.29 5.08 -8.66
C LEU A 54 2.63 5.15 -7.91
N ILE A 55 2.55 5.49 -6.62
CA ILE A 55 3.70 5.48 -5.72
C ILE A 55 3.55 4.29 -4.78
N SER A 56 4.50 3.34 -4.83
CA SER A 56 4.56 2.22 -3.89
C SER A 56 5.58 2.52 -2.79
N VAL A 57 5.12 2.54 -1.54
CA VAL A 57 5.98 2.72 -0.37
C VAL A 57 6.05 1.40 0.38
N PHE A 58 7.23 0.78 0.39
CA PHE A 58 7.48 -0.45 1.12
C PHE A 58 8.23 -0.16 2.42
N LEU A 59 7.63 -0.52 3.56
CA LEU A 59 8.24 -0.38 4.89
C LEU A 59 9.14 -1.60 5.15
N ARG A 60 10.39 -1.51 4.71
CA ARG A 60 11.37 -2.57 4.89
C ARG A 60 11.71 -2.73 6.37
N GLY A 61 11.77 -3.98 6.84
CA GLY A 61 12.00 -4.32 8.24
C GLY A 61 10.71 -4.60 9.00
N GLY A 62 9.58 -4.44 8.33
CA GLY A 62 8.26 -4.70 8.87
C GLY A 62 7.69 -3.54 9.67
N SER A 63 6.37 -3.56 9.81
CA SER A 63 5.66 -2.71 10.75
C SER A 63 4.51 -3.51 11.37
N ASP A 64 4.15 -3.20 12.60
CA ASP A 64 3.07 -3.87 13.29
C ASP A 64 1.71 -3.36 12.80
N GLY A 65 1.06 -4.13 11.93
CA GLY A 65 -0.23 -3.79 11.35
C GLY A 65 -1.33 -3.55 12.38
N LEU A 66 -1.29 -4.27 13.52
CA LEU A 66 -2.26 -4.10 14.60
C LEU A 66 -2.04 -2.82 15.43
N THR A 67 -0.84 -2.23 15.34
CA THR A 67 -0.59 -0.90 15.91
C THR A 67 -0.91 0.19 14.90
N ILE A 68 -0.66 -0.02 13.60
CA ILE A 68 -0.98 0.97 12.55
C ILE A 68 -2.49 1.19 12.42
N CYS A 69 -3.28 0.12 12.50
CA CYS A 69 -4.73 0.19 12.50
C CYS A 69 -5.28 -0.72 13.60
N VAL A 70 -5.66 -0.11 14.70
CA VAL A 70 -5.97 -0.76 15.95
C VAL A 70 -7.37 -1.37 15.91
N PRO A 71 -7.54 -2.69 16.06
CA PRO A 71 -8.87 -3.30 16.15
C PRO A 71 -9.43 -3.16 17.57
N HIS A 72 -9.71 -1.94 17.98
CA HIS A 72 -10.13 -1.62 19.35
C HIS A 72 -11.48 -2.25 19.73
N GLY A 73 -12.30 -2.60 18.75
CA GLY A 73 -13.57 -3.31 18.95
C GLY A 73 -13.42 -4.81 19.26
N ASP A 74 -12.20 -5.37 19.15
CA ASP A 74 -11.92 -6.77 19.43
C ASP A 74 -11.31 -6.93 20.83
N SER A 75 -12.02 -7.58 21.75
CA SER A 75 -11.51 -7.86 23.10
C SER A 75 -10.28 -8.80 23.09
N GLY A 76 -10.16 -9.66 22.06
CA GLY A 76 -9.02 -10.54 21.86
C GLY A 76 -7.73 -9.78 21.63
N TYR A 77 -7.81 -8.61 20.99
CA TYR A 77 -6.66 -7.73 20.79
C TYR A 77 -5.97 -7.36 22.10
N TYR A 78 -6.74 -6.94 23.11
CA TYR A 78 -6.21 -6.55 24.41
C TYR A 78 -5.71 -7.74 25.21
N THR A 79 -6.40 -8.88 25.12
CA THR A 79 -6.02 -10.11 25.80
C THR A 79 -4.69 -10.66 25.27
N ALA A 80 -4.50 -10.61 23.94
CA ALA A 80 -3.30 -11.11 23.28
C ALA A 80 -2.10 -10.15 23.41
N ARG A 81 -2.34 -8.87 23.72
CA ARG A 81 -1.31 -7.81 23.71
C ARG A 81 -1.32 -6.95 24.98
N PRO A 82 -1.25 -7.53 26.19
CA PRO A 82 -1.50 -6.82 27.44
C PRO A 82 -0.56 -5.64 27.70
N ASN A 83 0.66 -5.67 27.12
CA ASN A 83 1.70 -4.67 27.38
C ASN A 83 1.94 -3.71 26.20
N ILE A 84 1.39 -4.01 25.01
CA ILE A 84 1.67 -3.27 23.78
C ILE A 84 0.41 -2.86 23.03
N ALA A 85 -0.77 -3.16 23.57
CA ALA A 85 -2.01 -2.73 23.00
C ALA A 85 -2.14 -1.20 23.10
N VAL A 86 -2.58 -0.58 22.02
CA VAL A 86 -2.96 0.83 22.00
C VAL A 86 -4.28 0.98 22.78
N PRO A 87 -4.40 1.89 23.74
CA PRO A 87 -5.62 2.04 24.53
C PRO A 87 -6.84 2.36 23.65
N PRO A 88 -8.04 1.90 24.06
CA PRO A 88 -9.24 2.11 23.26
C PRO A 88 -9.67 3.60 23.22
N PRO A 89 -10.40 4.01 22.19
CA PRO A 89 -10.96 5.34 22.11
C PRO A 89 -11.80 5.69 23.36
N GLY A 90 -11.67 6.92 23.84
CA GLY A 90 -12.44 7.39 24.99
C GLY A 90 -12.00 6.86 26.35
N SER A 91 -10.91 6.08 26.43
CA SER A 91 -10.38 5.56 27.71
C SER A 91 -9.76 6.61 28.63
N GLY A 92 -9.51 7.81 28.12
CA GLY A 92 -8.79 8.88 28.84
C GLY A 92 -7.30 8.61 29.04
N GLN A 93 -6.76 7.51 28.50
CA GLN A 93 -5.36 7.18 28.58
C GLN A 93 -4.55 7.91 27.51
N THR A 94 -3.31 8.26 27.82
CA THR A 94 -2.38 8.86 26.85
C THR A 94 -2.11 7.88 25.71
N GLY A 95 -2.18 8.37 24.48
CA GLY A 95 -1.99 7.54 23.28
C GLY A 95 -3.18 6.67 22.91
N ALA A 96 -4.37 6.93 23.46
CA ALA A 96 -5.58 6.22 23.06
C ALA A 96 -5.86 6.38 21.56
N ALA A 97 -6.36 5.30 20.94
CA ALA A 97 -6.74 5.31 19.54
C ALA A 97 -7.87 6.30 19.25
N THR A 98 -7.89 6.85 18.05
CA THR A 98 -9.03 7.59 17.51
C THR A 98 -9.90 6.64 16.71
N ASP A 99 -11.19 6.58 17.04
CA ASP A 99 -12.14 5.72 16.35
C ASP A 99 -12.31 6.10 14.87
N LEU A 100 -12.40 5.11 14.00
CA LEU A 100 -12.66 5.26 12.57
C LEU A 100 -14.07 4.81 12.19
N ASN A 101 -14.53 3.69 12.75
CA ASN A 101 -15.77 3.05 12.31
C ASN A 101 -16.43 2.18 13.40
N GLY A 102 -16.11 2.40 14.66
CA GLY A 102 -16.62 1.64 15.80
C GLY A 102 -15.89 0.34 16.09
N PHE A 103 -15.01 -0.10 15.21
CA PHE A 103 -14.22 -1.33 15.40
C PHE A 103 -12.72 -1.10 15.24
N PHE A 104 -12.31 -0.33 14.23
CA PHE A 104 -10.93 0.03 13.98
C PHE A 104 -10.65 1.49 14.37
N GLY A 105 -9.42 1.77 14.73
CA GLY A 105 -8.97 3.11 15.09
C GLY A 105 -7.54 3.39 14.65
N PHE A 106 -7.19 4.67 14.55
CA PHE A 106 -5.82 5.11 14.34
C PHE A 106 -5.13 5.45 15.67
N PRO A 107 -3.89 5.01 15.88
CA PRO A 107 -3.05 5.54 16.94
C PRO A 107 -2.68 7.01 16.64
N LEU A 108 -2.12 7.68 17.63
CA LEU A 108 -1.77 9.10 17.54
C LEU A 108 -0.89 9.43 16.32
N GLU A 109 0.06 8.56 16.00
CA GLU A 109 1.03 8.73 14.92
C GLU A 109 0.39 8.66 13.53
N MET A 110 -0.77 8.02 13.42
CA MET A 110 -1.50 7.87 12.16
C MET A 110 -2.56 8.97 11.95
N LEU A 111 -2.78 9.85 12.92
CA LEU A 111 -3.76 10.94 12.81
C LEU A 111 -3.57 11.87 11.61
N PRO A 112 -2.35 12.14 11.11
CA PRO A 112 -2.20 12.92 9.88
C PRO A 112 -2.91 12.33 8.65
N LEU A 113 -3.21 11.03 8.66
CA LEU A 113 -3.96 10.35 7.60
C LEU A 113 -5.48 10.38 7.79
N LEU A 114 -5.96 10.81 8.96
CA LEU A 114 -7.39 10.83 9.28
C LEU A 114 -8.23 11.66 8.28
N PRO A 115 -7.80 12.86 7.86
CA PRO A 115 -8.56 13.62 6.86
C PRO A 115 -8.66 12.88 5.51
N ALA A 116 -7.62 12.19 5.07
CA ALA A 116 -7.65 11.41 3.84
C ALA A 116 -8.63 10.24 3.94
N TYR A 117 -8.68 9.57 5.09
CA TYR A 117 -9.64 8.49 5.36
C TYR A 117 -11.09 9.03 5.35
N GLN A 118 -11.36 10.12 6.08
CA GLN A 118 -12.69 10.72 6.16
C GLN A 118 -13.21 11.22 4.81
N ASN A 119 -12.33 11.69 3.95
CA ASN A 119 -12.67 12.16 2.60
C ASN A 119 -12.73 11.02 1.55
N GLY A 120 -12.54 9.76 1.95
CA GLY A 120 -12.57 8.62 1.02
C GLY A 120 -11.35 8.51 0.11
N HIS A 121 -10.27 9.22 0.41
CA HIS A 121 -9.02 9.16 -0.35
C HIS A 121 -8.01 8.13 0.19
N LEU A 122 -8.31 7.49 1.32
CA LEU A 122 -7.52 6.45 1.92
C LEU A 122 -8.39 5.22 2.19
N ALA A 123 -7.95 4.07 1.68
CA ALA A 123 -8.51 2.78 2.02
C ALA A 123 -7.52 1.99 2.87
N ILE A 124 -8.02 1.28 3.88
CA ILE A 124 -7.23 0.39 4.72
C ILE A 124 -7.63 -1.03 4.37
N VAL A 125 -6.65 -1.86 4.01
CA VAL A 125 -6.90 -3.26 3.67
C VAL A 125 -6.25 -4.14 4.73
N HIS A 126 -7.08 -4.90 5.45
CA HIS A 126 -6.66 -5.76 6.55
C HIS A 126 -6.36 -7.18 6.07
N ALA A 127 -5.67 -7.95 6.91
CA ALA A 127 -5.41 -9.37 6.69
C ALA A 127 -4.70 -9.68 5.37
N ILE A 128 -3.83 -8.79 4.90
CA ILE A 128 -2.98 -9.04 3.75
C ILE A 128 -1.73 -9.77 4.22
N GLY A 129 -1.41 -10.86 3.56
CA GLY A 129 -0.21 -11.64 3.80
C GLY A 129 0.41 -12.12 2.49
N SER A 130 1.69 -12.50 2.55
CA SER A 130 2.36 -13.19 1.45
C SER A 130 1.94 -14.65 1.38
N GLN A 131 1.85 -15.20 0.16
CA GLN A 131 1.70 -16.64 -0.03
C GLN A 131 2.97 -17.43 0.33
N THR A 132 4.08 -16.74 0.48
CA THR A 132 5.37 -17.33 0.86
C THR A 132 5.44 -17.45 2.38
N TRP A 133 5.76 -18.64 2.89
CA TRP A 133 5.91 -18.93 4.33
C TRP A 133 7.21 -18.37 4.92
N SER A 134 7.79 -17.36 4.30
CA SER A 134 8.94 -16.66 4.84
C SER A 134 8.54 -15.85 6.08
N ARG A 135 9.37 -15.92 7.13
CA ARG A 135 9.30 -15.04 8.30
C ARG A 135 10.34 -13.92 8.21
N SER A 136 10.95 -13.77 7.05
CA SER A 136 11.91 -12.71 6.80
C SER A 136 11.19 -11.38 6.68
N HIS A 137 11.73 -10.35 7.33
CA HIS A 137 11.28 -8.96 7.18
C HIS A 137 11.96 -8.26 5.99
N PHE A 138 12.76 -8.97 5.21
CA PHE A 138 13.64 -8.40 4.18
C PHE A 138 13.45 -9.02 2.79
N ASP A 139 12.64 -10.08 2.67
CA ASP A 139 12.31 -10.77 1.41
C ASP A 139 11.12 -10.11 0.71
#